data_f186b7cb8fee9de1074c533bb5232345
#
_entry.id   f186b7cb8fee9de1074c533bb5232345
#
_cell.length_a   1.000
_cell.length_b   1.000
_cell.length_c   1.000
_cell.angle_alpha   90.00
_cell.angle_beta   90.00
_cell.angle_gamma   90.00
#
_symmetry.space_group_name_H-M   'P 1'
#
loop_
_entity.id
_entity.type
_entity.pdbx_description
1 polymer ?
#
loop_
_entity_poly.entity_id
_entity_poly.type
_entity_poly.pdbx_seq_one_letter_code
_entity_poly.pdbx_strand_id
1 'polypeptide(L)'
;MHLKKIVAIIRNRVLEKVEGRLVEMRVQGISVTKVKGYGEYVNYFNTDWSVTHSRIEIFTEEARVEEIAAAIMEIANTGMEGDGIVAVLPVSKLYCIRTKSEITPEEL
;
A
#
# COMPACT_ATOMS: atom_id res chain seq x y z
N MET A 1 17.84 -6.72 11.45
CA MET A 1 16.62 -5.97 11.11
C MET A 1 16.40 -6.03 9.63
N HIS A 2 15.14 -6.10 9.24
CA HIS A 2 14.79 -6.35 7.84
C HIS A 2 13.92 -5.25 7.27
N LEU A 3 14.11 -5.01 5.99
CA LEU A 3 13.27 -4.10 5.22
C LEU A 3 12.17 -4.90 4.55
N LYS A 4 11.01 -4.31 4.50
CA LYS A 4 9.84 -4.90 3.83
C LYS A 4 9.19 -3.88 2.91
N LYS A 5 8.52 -4.40 1.90
CA LYS A 5 7.67 -3.60 1.02
C LYS A 5 6.23 -4.02 1.22
N ILE A 6 5.37 -3.07 1.51
CA ILE A 6 3.93 -3.31 1.59
C ILE A 6 3.32 -2.83 0.30
N VAL A 7 2.56 -3.69 -0.35
CA VAL A 7 1.78 -3.35 -1.53
C VAL A 7 0.32 -3.55 -1.18
N ALA A 8 -0.47 -2.51 -1.30
CA ALA A 8 -1.91 -2.60 -1.06
C ALA A 8 -2.65 -2.16 -2.31
N ILE A 9 -3.63 -2.97 -2.73
CA ILE A 9 -4.54 -2.58 -3.81
C ILE A 9 -5.89 -2.37 -3.16
N ILE A 10 -6.39 -1.15 -3.24
CA ILE A 10 -7.61 -0.72 -2.54
C ILE A 10 -8.52 0.04 -3.50
N ARG A 11 -9.79 0.18 -3.13
CA ARG A 11 -10.72 0.99 -3.94
C ARG A 11 -10.30 2.45 -3.94
N ASN A 12 -10.47 3.10 -5.08
CA ASN A 12 -10.14 4.53 -5.20
C ASN A 12 -10.84 5.38 -4.14
N ARG A 13 -12.08 5.05 -3.81
CA ARG A 13 -12.88 5.87 -2.88
C ARG A 13 -12.37 5.87 -1.45
N VAL A 14 -11.53 4.90 -1.07
CA VAL A 14 -10.97 4.86 0.28
C VAL A 14 -9.53 5.37 0.34
N LEU A 15 -8.95 5.72 -0.82
CA LEU A 15 -7.55 6.12 -0.91
C LEU A 15 -7.22 7.29 0.02
N GLU A 16 -8.03 8.34 -0.02
CA GLU A 16 -7.77 9.53 0.79
C GLU A 16 -7.76 9.22 2.29
N LYS A 17 -8.67 8.37 2.73
CA LYS A 17 -8.73 7.98 4.14
C LYS A 17 -7.52 7.14 4.54
N VAL A 18 -7.10 6.24 3.66
CA VAL A 18 -5.92 5.43 3.90
C VAL A 18 -4.67 6.30 3.96
N GLU A 19 -4.52 7.21 3.00
CA GLU A 19 -3.39 8.13 2.98
C GLU A 19 -3.34 8.98 4.27
N GLY A 20 -4.48 9.50 4.69
CA GLY A 20 -4.58 10.27 5.92
C GLY A 20 -4.13 9.51 7.15
N ARG A 21 -4.55 8.25 7.25
CA ARG A 21 -4.14 7.39 8.36
C ARG A 21 -2.65 7.11 8.34
N LEU A 22 -2.09 6.85 7.17
CA LEU A 22 -0.65 6.58 7.03
C LEU A 22 0.17 7.81 7.41
N VAL A 23 -0.30 9.01 7.06
CA VAL A 23 0.36 10.26 7.47
C VAL A 23 0.34 10.40 8.99
N GLU A 24 -0.79 10.12 9.64
CA GLU A 24 -0.90 10.16 11.09
C GLU A 24 0.07 9.18 11.75
N MET A 25 0.31 8.03 11.12
CA MET A 25 1.24 7.02 11.60
C MET A 25 2.69 7.35 11.27
N ARG A 26 2.94 8.48 10.62
CA ARG A 26 4.27 8.92 10.21
C ARG A 26 4.95 7.95 9.25
N VAL A 27 4.17 7.35 8.38
CA VAL A 27 4.71 6.51 7.30
C VAL A 27 5.29 7.44 6.24
N GLN A 28 6.54 7.20 5.88
CA GLN A 28 7.22 8.00 4.88
C GLN A 28 7.27 7.28 3.54
N GLY A 29 7.32 8.04 2.45
CA GLY A 29 7.57 7.47 1.14
C GLY A 29 6.45 6.59 0.61
N ILE A 30 5.26 7.14 0.50
CA ILE A 30 4.12 6.43 -0.08
C ILE A 30 4.05 6.73 -1.57
N SER A 31 4.01 5.69 -2.40
CA SER A 31 3.78 5.82 -3.84
C SER A 31 2.39 5.29 -4.18
N VAL A 32 1.71 5.97 -5.11
CA VAL A 32 0.37 5.57 -5.52
C VAL A 32 0.31 5.46 -7.04
N THR A 33 -0.29 4.36 -7.52
CA THR A 33 -0.52 4.14 -8.95
C THR A 33 -1.98 3.72 -9.14
N LYS A 34 -2.59 4.14 -10.24
CA LYS A 34 -3.95 3.71 -10.56
C LYS A 34 -3.94 2.33 -11.18
N VAL A 35 -4.93 1.51 -10.84
CA VAL A 35 -5.00 0.12 -11.25
C VAL A 35 -6.32 -0.16 -11.97
N LYS A 36 -6.21 -0.82 -13.12
CA LYS A 36 -7.34 -1.39 -13.84
C LYS A 36 -7.30 -2.88 -13.54
N GLY A 37 -8.28 -3.37 -12.78
CA GLY A 37 -8.21 -4.71 -12.23
C GLY A 37 -9.17 -5.72 -12.85
N TYR A 38 -8.90 -6.98 -12.55
CA TYR A 38 -9.71 -8.14 -12.97
C TYR A 38 -9.99 -8.97 -11.73
N GLY A 39 -10.95 -9.89 -11.85
CA GLY A 39 -11.31 -10.75 -10.73
C GLY A 39 -11.85 -9.96 -9.56
N GLU A 40 -11.23 -10.08 -8.39
CA GLU A 40 -11.67 -9.38 -7.20
C GLU A 40 -11.63 -7.87 -7.33
N TYR A 41 -10.85 -7.34 -8.27
CA TYR A 41 -10.73 -5.90 -8.47
C TYR A 41 -11.74 -5.34 -9.47
N VAL A 42 -12.57 -6.18 -10.05
CA VAL A 42 -13.57 -5.77 -11.02
C VAL A 42 -14.75 -5.12 -10.30
N ASN A 43 -15.25 -4.04 -10.87
CA ASN A 43 -16.49 -3.41 -10.39
C ASN A 43 -17.67 -4.10 -11.05
N TYR A 44 -18.41 -4.89 -10.28
CA TYR A 44 -19.53 -5.67 -10.79
C TYR A 44 -20.71 -4.82 -11.26
N PHE A 45 -20.78 -3.56 -10.86
CA PHE A 45 -21.86 -2.66 -11.25
C PHE A 45 -21.54 -1.85 -12.49
N ASN A 46 -20.34 -2.02 -13.03
CA ASN A 46 -19.90 -1.28 -14.20
C ASN A 46 -19.18 -2.24 -15.12
N THR A 47 -19.64 -2.35 -16.36
CA THR A 47 -19.04 -3.23 -17.37
C THR A 47 -17.77 -2.64 -17.99
N ASP A 48 -17.49 -1.38 -17.72
CA ASP A 48 -16.24 -0.75 -18.20
C ASP A 48 -15.06 -1.25 -17.42
N TRP A 49 -13.97 -1.50 -18.12
CA TRP A 49 -12.68 -1.83 -17.51
C TRP A 49 -11.97 -0.54 -17.10
N SER A 50 -12.71 0.34 -16.41
CA SER A 50 -12.13 1.59 -15.95
C SER A 50 -11.29 1.40 -14.70
N VAL A 51 -10.46 2.40 -14.41
CA VAL A 51 -9.62 2.39 -13.20
C VAL A 51 -10.52 2.53 -11.99
N THR A 52 -10.57 1.49 -11.15
CA THR A 52 -11.42 1.47 -9.95
C THR A 52 -10.61 1.37 -8.66
N HIS A 53 -9.33 1.05 -8.80
CA HIS A 53 -8.46 0.77 -7.65
C HIS A 53 -7.19 1.58 -7.71
N SER A 54 -6.53 1.69 -6.57
CA SER A 54 -5.22 2.31 -6.44
C SER A 54 -4.27 1.31 -5.81
N ARG A 55 -3.03 1.31 -6.29
CA ARG A 55 -1.95 0.52 -5.68
C ARG A 55 -1.08 1.46 -4.89
N ILE A 56 -0.93 1.15 -3.60
CA ILE A 56 -0.06 1.88 -2.69
C ILE A 56 1.17 1.02 -2.45
N GLU A 57 2.35 1.63 -2.53
CA GLU A 57 3.59 0.94 -2.23
C GLU A 57 4.33 1.70 -1.13
N ILE A 58 4.77 0.97 -0.10
CA ILE A 58 5.42 1.52 1.07
C ILE A 58 6.64 0.67 1.40
N PHE A 59 7.79 1.30 1.59
CA PHE A 59 8.95 0.62 2.14
C PHE A 59 9.02 0.94 3.63
N THR A 60 9.21 -0.08 4.45
CA THR A 60 9.25 0.10 5.90
C THR A 60 10.12 -0.95 6.57
N GLU A 61 10.42 -0.72 7.84
CA GLU A 61 11.09 -1.74 8.64
C GLU A 61 10.08 -2.82 9.04
N GLU A 62 10.58 -4.03 9.24
CA GLU A 62 9.75 -5.19 9.57
C GLU A 62 8.89 -4.96 10.81
N ALA A 63 9.41 -4.25 11.79
CA ALA A 63 8.70 -4.02 13.05
C ALA A 63 7.39 -3.26 12.88
N ARG A 64 7.24 -2.49 11.79
CA ARG A 64 6.04 -1.68 11.56
C ARG A 64 5.04 -2.32 10.61
N VAL A 65 5.37 -3.48 10.02
CA VAL A 65 4.52 -4.10 9.00
C VAL A 65 3.12 -4.40 9.52
N GLU A 66 3.02 -5.02 10.69
CA GLU A 66 1.73 -5.42 11.23
C GLU A 66 0.79 -4.23 11.49
N GLU A 67 1.31 -3.16 12.07
CA GLU A 67 0.48 -1.99 12.36
C GLU A 67 0.04 -1.27 11.10
N ILE A 68 0.92 -1.18 10.10
CA ILE A 68 0.59 -0.52 8.84
C ILE A 68 -0.44 -1.35 8.06
N ALA A 69 -0.21 -2.65 7.94
CA ALA A 69 -1.14 -3.54 7.24
C ALA A 69 -2.51 -3.53 7.90
N ALA A 70 -2.55 -3.60 9.23
CA ALA A 70 -3.80 -3.58 9.97
C ALA A 70 -4.57 -2.28 9.76
N ALA A 71 -3.88 -1.15 9.75
CA ALA A 71 -4.51 0.16 9.53
C ALA A 71 -5.15 0.25 8.13
N ILE A 72 -4.43 -0.24 7.12
CA ILE A 72 -4.94 -0.25 5.74
C ILE A 72 -6.19 -1.12 5.66
N MET A 73 -6.13 -2.33 6.20
CA MET A 73 -7.26 -3.27 6.16
C MET A 73 -8.47 -2.74 6.90
N GLU A 74 -8.27 -2.11 8.05
CA GLU A 74 -9.35 -1.55 8.84
C GLU A 74 -10.15 -0.49 8.05
N ILE A 75 -9.44 0.40 7.37
CA ILE A 75 -10.08 1.48 6.61
C ILE A 75 -10.67 0.98 5.30
N ALA A 76 -9.97 0.09 4.62
CA ALA A 76 -10.35 -0.36 3.28
C ALA A 76 -11.42 -1.45 3.28
N ASN A 77 -11.67 -2.07 4.41
CA ASN A 77 -12.63 -3.17 4.52
C ASN A 77 -14.06 -2.69 4.45
N THR A 78 -14.82 -3.17 3.45
CA THR A 78 -16.26 -2.95 3.36
C THR A 78 -17.02 -4.25 3.53
N GLY A 79 -16.33 -5.38 3.53
CA GLY A 79 -16.92 -6.71 3.59
C GLY A 79 -17.41 -7.21 2.24
N MET A 80 -17.18 -6.46 1.17
CA MET A 80 -17.61 -6.80 -0.17
C MET A 80 -16.44 -7.26 -1.05
N GLU A 81 -16.75 -8.06 -2.05
CA GLU A 81 -15.75 -8.41 -3.05
C GLU A 81 -15.23 -7.13 -3.71
N GLY A 82 -13.95 -7.11 -4.01
CA GLY A 82 -13.32 -5.94 -4.62
C GLY A 82 -12.66 -5.00 -3.62
N ASP A 83 -12.66 -5.33 -2.33
CA ASP A 83 -11.96 -4.51 -1.34
C ASP A 83 -10.46 -4.47 -1.58
N GLY A 84 -9.90 -5.52 -2.14
CA GLY A 84 -8.50 -5.56 -2.51
C GLY A 84 -7.65 -6.45 -1.63
N ILE A 85 -6.35 -6.21 -1.69
CA ILE A 85 -5.37 -7.05 -0.98
C ILE A 85 -4.29 -6.18 -0.34
N VAL A 86 -3.60 -6.77 0.63
CA VAL A 86 -2.35 -6.24 1.16
C VAL A 86 -1.32 -7.35 1.08
N ALA A 87 -0.21 -7.08 0.45
CA ALA A 87 0.90 -8.02 0.32
C ALA A 87 2.14 -7.46 1.00
N VAL A 88 2.91 -8.33 1.62
CA VAL A 88 4.18 -7.97 2.25
C VAL A 88 5.28 -8.74 1.57
N LEU A 89 6.29 -8.02 1.08
CA LEU A 89 7.41 -8.61 0.35
C LEU A 89 8.72 -8.29 1.04
N PRO A 90 9.67 -9.22 1.02
CA PRO A 90 11.00 -8.93 1.53
C PRO A 90 11.75 -8.00 0.59
N VAL A 91 12.58 -7.14 1.15
CA VAL A 91 13.45 -6.23 0.39
C VAL A 91 14.88 -6.51 0.82
N SER A 92 15.71 -6.96 -0.12
CA SER A 92 17.10 -7.28 0.19
C SER A 92 17.92 -6.03 0.50
N LYS A 93 17.75 -5.01 -0.32
CA LYS A 93 18.49 -3.74 -0.17
C LYS A 93 17.67 -2.60 -0.73
N LEU A 94 17.86 -1.43 -0.16
CA LEU A 94 17.22 -0.21 -0.62
C LEU A 94 18.28 0.89 -0.63
N TYR A 95 18.38 1.61 -1.74
CA TYR A 95 19.36 2.67 -1.91
C TYR A 95 18.69 4.02 -2.08
N CYS A 96 19.29 5.04 -1.50
CA CYS A 96 18.88 6.42 -1.75
C CYS A 96 19.68 6.97 -2.92
N ILE A 97 18.98 7.39 -3.97
CA ILE A 97 19.63 7.91 -5.18
C ILE A 97 20.41 9.19 -4.87
N ARG A 98 19.81 10.08 -4.07
CA ARG A 98 20.43 11.37 -3.75
C ARG A 98 21.80 11.22 -3.08
N THR A 99 21.90 10.29 -2.13
CA THR A 99 23.12 10.10 -1.35
C THR A 99 24.01 9.00 -1.91
N LYS A 100 23.50 8.22 -2.86
CA LYS A 100 24.20 7.05 -3.43
C LYS A 100 24.60 6.05 -2.36
N SER A 101 23.79 5.93 -1.32
CA SER A 101 24.08 5.05 -0.19
C SER A 101 22.88 4.19 0.17
N GLU A 102 23.17 3.09 0.87
CA GLU A 102 22.14 2.17 1.33
C GLU A 102 21.29 2.80 2.44
N ILE A 103 19.99 2.60 2.37
CA ILE A 103 19.05 3.03 3.40
C ILE A 103 18.94 1.92 4.42
N THR A 104 19.14 2.25 5.70
CA THR A 104 18.96 1.29 6.79
C THR A 104 17.52 1.31 7.28
N PRO A 105 17.04 0.22 7.92
CA PRO A 105 15.67 0.19 8.45
C PRO A 105 15.33 1.34 9.39
N GLU A 106 16.29 1.81 10.15
CA GLU A 106 16.09 2.91 11.10
C GLU A 106 15.77 4.24 10.43
N GLU A 107 16.09 4.37 9.15
CA GLU A 107 15.85 5.60 8.39
C GLU A 107 14.43 5.70 7.85
N LEU A 108 13.65 4.65 8.01
CA LEU A 108 12.27 4.60 7.48
C LEU A 108 11.20 4.81 8.55
#